data_9371a425d93db030b86cf1ef51d15dd2
#
_entry.id   9371a425d93db030b86cf1ef51d15dd2
#
_cell.length_a   1.000
_cell.length_b   1.000
_cell.length_c   1.000
_cell.angle_alpha   90.00
_cell.angle_beta   90.00
_cell.angle_gamma   90.00
#
_symmetry.space_group_name_H-M   'P 1'
#
loop_
_entity.id
_entity.type
_entity.pdbx_description
1 polymer ?
#
loop_
_entity_poly.entity_id
_entity_poly.type
_entity_poly.pdbx_seq_one_letter_code
_entity_poly.pdbx_strand_id
1 'polypeptide(L)'
;RRQRQMCIRDREENPKLKVLNFGKPEQSLDDQGNYTATSTMTVVPEFELPEYKGIEVKVPSSEVTEADVEEALNSLAEQIAEFTPVDRAAKKDDVAIIDFKTTLDGKPVAEAVGKPVGFLEGRDGQWMKVEDDQFLPGFASALEGLNAGDSKDITVTIPDTFPITELRGKELVFHATVKEVREKQLPAMDDAFAEKVLPGKNLEELKTALKENLAQRKAMQIDEAKADQITEKLADMLDFNLPEAVVEREVYGILQQKMQQAMYSGNAPADMDKFVEEAREEAKQEAKRNLKVFFMLQEVAQVEKIAVTEMELYNEVARQARQQKKNLKSYIRELQREGRVHGIRMSLLTAKVLDFLTKEAKVTVDEQ
;
A
#
# COMPACT_ATOMS: atom_id res chain seq x y z
N ARG A 1 -2.30 43.49 12.79
CA ARG A 1 -1.19 43.79 13.73
C ARG A 1 -1.56 43.50 15.19
N ARG A 2 -2.75 43.91 15.69
CA ARG A 2 -3.18 43.65 17.08
C ARG A 2 -3.32 42.15 17.42
N GLN A 3 -3.84 41.32 16.51
CA GLN A 3 -3.93 39.85 16.73
C GLN A 3 -2.57 39.16 16.89
N ARG A 4 -1.54 39.57 16.14
CA ARG A 4 -0.17 39.03 16.33
C ARG A 4 0.44 39.44 17.67
N GLN A 5 0.13 40.61 18.15
CA GLN A 5 0.65 41.09 19.46
C GLN A 5 -0.02 40.39 20.66
N MET A 6 -1.32 40.07 20.60
CA MET A 6 -2.00 39.27 21.65
C MET A 6 -1.38 37.85 21.72
N CYS A 7 -1.24 37.16 20.61
CA CYS A 7 -0.65 35.80 20.58
C CYS A 7 0.80 35.75 21.12
N ILE A 8 1.58 36.79 20.96
CA ILE A 8 2.95 36.87 21.49
C ILE A 8 2.90 37.04 23.01
N ARG A 9 2.01 37.89 23.55
CA ARG A 9 1.86 38.14 24.98
C ARG A 9 1.34 36.92 25.72
N ASP A 10 0.37 36.19 25.19
CA ASP A 10 -0.14 34.93 25.74
C ASP A 10 0.93 33.83 25.85
N ARG A 11 1.86 33.80 24.89
CA ARG A 11 3.04 32.90 24.92
C ARG A 11 4.06 33.30 25.98
N GLU A 12 4.23 34.58 26.22
CA GLU A 12 5.13 35.11 27.28
C GLU A 12 4.55 34.85 28.68
N GLU A 13 3.22 34.91 28.82
CA GLU A 13 2.53 34.64 30.09
C GLU A 13 2.39 33.14 30.40
N ASN A 14 2.36 32.26 29.35
CA ASN A 14 2.26 30.81 29.50
C ASN A 14 3.28 30.06 28.59
N PRO A 15 4.57 30.11 28.95
CA PRO A 15 5.64 29.56 28.13
C PRO A 15 5.60 28.02 27.95
N LYS A 16 4.78 27.33 28.78
CA LYS A 16 4.60 25.87 28.71
C LYS A 16 3.55 25.42 27.70
N LEU A 17 2.66 26.31 27.28
CA LEU A 17 1.60 25.96 26.33
C LEU A 17 2.14 25.84 24.90
N LYS A 18 2.24 24.62 24.38
CA LYS A 18 2.57 24.33 22.98
C LYS A 18 1.27 24.38 22.16
N VAL A 19 1.02 25.49 21.46
CA VAL A 19 -0.20 25.69 20.65
C VAL A 19 -0.07 25.04 19.29
N LEU A 20 -1.00 24.14 18.95
CA LEU A 20 -1.11 23.49 17.63
C LEU A 20 -1.86 24.36 16.62
N ASN A 21 -3.00 24.92 17.05
CA ASN A 21 -3.84 25.72 16.18
C ASN A 21 -4.66 26.75 16.98
N PHE A 22 -4.99 27.86 16.31
CA PHE A 22 -5.94 28.84 16.81
C PHE A 22 -7.22 28.77 16.00
N GLY A 23 -8.36 28.57 16.66
CA GLY A 23 -9.67 28.68 16.05
C GLY A 23 -9.94 30.11 15.56
N LYS A 24 -10.90 30.25 14.67
CA LYS A 24 -11.36 31.59 14.27
C LYS A 24 -11.97 32.29 15.51
N PRO A 25 -11.60 33.55 15.78
CA PRO A 25 -12.20 34.28 16.89
C PRO A 25 -13.67 34.54 16.62
N GLU A 26 -14.53 34.13 17.52
CA GLU A 26 -15.93 34.52 17.56
C GLU A 26 -16.04 35.88 18.24
N GLN A 27 -16.73 36.79 17.59
CA GLN A 27 -16.85 38.18 18.06
C GLN A 27 -18.30 38.43 18.43
N SER A 28 -18.51 38.90 19.65
CA SER A 28 -19.82 39.29 20.13
C SER A 28 -19.78 40.71 20.71
N LEU A 29 -20.85 41.46 20.49
CA LEU A 29 -21.08 42.77 21.10
C LEU A 29 -22.24 42.59 22.08
N ASP A 30 -22.04 43.02 23.34
CA ASP A 30 -23.12 42.97 24.31
C ASP A 30 -24.03 44.22 24.19
N ASP A 31 -25.18 44.17 24.84
CA ASP A 31 -26.16 45.29 24.84
C ASP A 31 -25.62 46.59 25.47
N GLN A 32 -24.46 46.53 26.13
CA GLN A 32 -23.78 47.67 26.75
C GLN A 32 -22.65 48.22 25.86
N GLY A 33 -22.46 47.65 24.66
CA GLY A 33 -21.43 48.05 23.72
C GLY A 33 -20.02 47.49 23.97
N ASN A 34 -19.90 46.53 24.87
CA ASN A 34 -18.62 45.86 25.09
C ASN A 34 -18.37 44.81 24.02
N TYR A 35 -17.14 44.79 23.53
CA TYR A 35 -16.70 43.87 22.50
C TYR A 35 -15.95 42.69 23.11
N THR A 36 -16.47 41.50 22.93
CA THR A 36 -15.83 40.24 23.37
C THR A 36 -15.39 39.45 22.17
N ALA A 37 -14.13 39.00 22.16
CA ALA A 37 -13.59 38.08 21.15
C ALA A 37 -13.11 36.80 21.84
N THR A 38 -13.76 35.69 21.53
CA THR A 38 -13.40 34.35 22.05
C THR A 38 -12.73 33.55 20.97
N SER A 39 -11.57 32.95 21.27
CA SER A 39 -10.88 32.06 20.34
C SER A 39 -10.52 30.77 21.05
N THR A 40 -10.85 29.63 20.45
CA THR A 40 -10.47 28.30 20.94
C THR A 40 -9.06 27.99 20.47
N MET A 41 -8.17 27.64 21.39
CA MET A 41 -6.83 27.17 21.10
C MET A 41 -6.74 25.65 21.26
N THR A 42 -6.20 24.98 20.27
CA THR A 42 -5.83 23.57 20.37
C THR A 42 -4.37 23.49 20.83
N VAL A 43 -4.13 22.85 21.96
CA VAL A 43 -2.79 22.70 22.55
C VAL A 43 -2.30 21.26 22.42
N VAL A 44 -0.98 21.06 22.45
CA VAL A 44 -0.38 19.74 22.55
C VAL A 44 -0.81 19.11 23.86
N PRO A 45 -1.28 17.85 23.88
CA PRO A 45 -1.64 17.17 25.13
C PRO A 45 -0.41 17.01 26.04
N GLU A 46 -0.62 17.17 27.35
CA GLU A 46 0.41 16.87 28.35
C GLU A 46 0.31 15.40 28.74
N PHE A 47 1.43 14.68 28.70
CA PHE A 47 1.54 13.28 29.11
C PHE A 47 2.95 13.00 29.62
N GLU A 48 3.10 11.96 30.43
CA GLU A 48 4.40 11.46 30.84
C GLU A 48 4.93 10.47 29.81
N LEU A 49 6.22 10.59 29.44
CA LEU A 49 6.86 9.65 28.55
C LEU A 49 6.99 8.29 29.24
N PRO A 50 6.47 7.21 28.64
CA PRO A 50 6.71 5.85 29.14
C PRO A 50 8.18 5.45 28.89
N GLU A 51 8.57 4.29 29.40
CA GLU A 51 9.88 3.70 29.10
C GLU A 51 9.90 3.25 27.63
N TYR A 52 10.52 4.07 26.75
CA TYR A 52 10.55 3.88 25.31
C TYR A 52 11.85 3.23 24.79
N LYS A 53 12.86 3.02 25.67
CA LYS A 53 14.11 2.34 25.30
C LYS A 53 14.04 0.85 25.60
N GLY A 54 14.68 0.05 24.78
CA GLY A 54 14.78 -1.40 25.02
C GLY A 54 13.45 -2.15 24.80
N ILE A 55 12.57 -1.65 23.96
CA ILE A 55 11.33 -2.34 23.58
C ILE A 55 11.70 -3.66 22.89
N GLU A 56 11.14 -4.77 23.39
CA GLU A 56 11.34 -6.08 22.79
C GLU A 56 10.58 -6.19 21.47
N VAL A 57 11.26 -6.59 20.41
CA VAL A 57 10.66 -6.84 19.09
C VAL A 57 11.08 -8.19 18.54
N LYS A 58 10.16 -8.86 17.88
CA LYS A 58 10.39 -10.14 17.23
C LYS A 58 10.49 -9.94 15.72
N VAL A 59 11.54 -10.45 15.13
CA VAL A 59 11.76 -10.30 13.68
C VAL A 59 12.10 -11.64 13.04
N PRO A 60 11.76 -11.84 11.76
CA PRO A 60 12.18 -13.03 11.03
C PRO A 60 13.70 -13.02 10.84
N SER A 61 14.27 -14.18 10.50
CA SER A 61 15.69 -14.30 10.19
C SER A 61 16.11 -13.39 9.02
N SER A 62 17.22 -12.70 9.18
CA SER A 62 17.84 -11.91 8.10
C SER A 62 18.68 -12.74 7.14
N GLU A 63 18.90 -14.00 7.45
CA GLU A 63 19.74 -14.89 6.64
C GLU A 63 19.09 -15.14 5.27
N VAL A 64 19.89 -14.98 4.21
CA VAL A 64 19.50 -15.36 2.85
C VAL A 64 20.09 -16.72 2.57
N THR A 65 19.24 -17.74 2.49
CA THR A 65 19.64 -19.11 2.21
C THR A 65 19.91 -19.31 0.71
N GLU A 66 20.56 -20.40 0.35
CA GLU A 66 20.71 -20.78 -1.06
C GLU A 66 19.36 -21.11 -1.70
N ALA A 67 18.41 -21.65 -0.93
CA ALA A 67 17.06 -21.91 -1.38
C ALA A 67 16.32 -20.61 -1.80
N ASP A 68 16.48 -19.51 -1.04
CA ASP A 68 15.92 -18.20 -1.42
C ASP A 68 16.48 -17.71 -2.76
N VAL A 69 17.77 -17.93 -3.00
CA VAL A 69 18.42 -17.54 -4.26
C VAL A 69 17.93 -18.40 -5.42
N GLU A 70 17.77 -19.72 -5.20
CA GLU A 70 17.23 -20.62 -6.22
C GLU A 70 15.77 -20.30 -6.54
N GLU A 71 14.94 -20.00 -5.56
CA GLU A 71 13.56 -19.55 -5.77
C GLU A 71 13.49 -18.25 -6.59
N ALA A 72 14.35 -17.29 -6.28
CA ALA A 72 14.46 -16.05 -7.04
C ALA A 72 14.90 -16.28 -8.48
N LEU A 73 15.88 -17.18 -8.68
CA LEU A 73 16.32 -17.58 -10.03
C LEU A 73 15.20 -18.27 -10.81
N ASN A 74 14.48 -19.20 -10.17
CA ASN A 74 13.33 -19.87 -10.76
C ASN A 74 12.25 -18.87 -11.18
N SER A 75 11.93 -17.92 -10.30
CA SER A 75 10.96 -16.85 -10.60
C SER A 75 11.39 -16.00 -11.80
N LEU A 76 12.68 -15.69 -11.93
CA LEU A 76 13.22 -14.96 -13.09
C LEU A 76 13.17 -15.83 -14.36
N ALA A 77 13.49 -17.11 -14.25
CA ALA A 77 13.40 -18.03 -15.38
C ALA A 77 11.95 -18.17 -15.88
N GLU A 78 10.98 -18.17 -14.96
CA GLU A 78 9.56 -18.17 -15.29
C GLU A 78 9.10 -16.92 -16.03
N GLN A 79 9.62 -15.75 -15.67
CA GLN A 79 9.28 -14.48 -16.33
C GLN A 79 9.78 -14.39 -17.77
N ILE A 80 10.88 -15.07 -18.09
CA ILE A 80 11.46 -15.09 -19.44
C ILE A 80 11.29 -16.43 -20.14
N ALA A 81 10.40 -17.30 -19.61
CA ALA A 81 10.08 -18.58 -20.24
C ALA A 81 9.54 -18.39 -21.66
N GLU A 82 9.97 -19.23 -22.56
CA GLU A 82 9.48 -19.26 -23.93
C GLU A 82 8.33 -20.28 -24.04
N PHE A 83 7.33 -19.94 -24.85
CA PHE A 83 6.19 -20.84 -25.10
C PHE A 83 6.28 -21.39 -26.50
N THR A 84 6.65 -22.67 -26.59
CA THR A 84 6.81 -23.35 -27.88
C THR A 84 5.58 -24.17 -28.25
N PRO A 85 5.08 -24.11 -29.51
CA PRO A 85 3.97 -24.93 -29.97
C PRO A 85 4.28 -26.43 -29.83
N VAL A 86 3.29 -27.17 -29.36
CA VAL A 86 3.39 -28.62 -29.21
C VAL A 86 2.15 -29.31 -29.78
N ASP A 87 2.37 -30.45 -30.42
CA ASP A 87 1.29 -31.28 -31.00
C ASP A 87 0.93 -32.43 -30.05
N ARG A 88 0.38 -32.03 -28.90
CA ARG A 88 -0.12 -32.91 -27.86
C ARG A 88 -1.24 -32.24 -27.06
N ALA A 89 -1.97 -33.05 -26.27
CA ALA A 89 -2.95 -32.53 -25.34
C ALA A 89 -2.32 -31.57 -24.30
N ALA A 90 -3.05 -30.53 -23.97
CA ALA A 90 -2.68 -29.53 -22.96
C ALA A 90 -2.51 -30.19 -21.60
N LYS A 91 -1.44 -29.83 -20.90
CA LYS A 91 -1.13 -30.25 -19.53
C LYS A 91 -1.17 -29.03 -18.60
N LYS A 92 -1.17 -29.29 -17.31
CA LYS A 92 -0.97 -28.24 -16.31
C LYS A 92 0.31 -27.44 -16.63
N ASP A 93 0.24 -26.13 -16.44
CA ASP A 93 1.29 -25.14 -16.73
C ASP A 93 1.55 -24.84 -18.22
N ASP A 94 0.96 -25.58 -19.14
CA ASP A 94 0.96 -25.18 -20.57
C ASP A 94 0.10 -23.91 -20.79
N VAL A 95 0.24 -23.33 -21.94
CA VAL A 95 -0.65 -22.25 -22.42
C VAL A 95 -1.47 -22.75 -23.61
N ALA A 96 -2.78 -22.71 -23.47
CA ALA A 96 -3.69 -22.95 -24.59
C ALA A 96 -4.10 -21.59 -25.20
N ILE A 97 -3.97 -21.49 -26.52
CA ILE A 97 -4.54 -20.39 -27.29
C ILE A 97 -5.94 -20.81 -27.69
N ILE A 98 -6.94 -20.12 -27.20
CA ILE A 98 -8.34 -20.52 -27.38
C ILE A 98 -9.16 -19.39 -28.02
N ASP A 99 -10.18 -19.79 -28.76
CA ASP A 99 -11.31 -18.95 -29.07
C ASP A 99 -12.46 -19.36 -28.14
N PHE A 100 -13.16 -18.41 -27.59
CA PHE A 100 -14.35 -18.76 -26.83
C PHE A 100 -15.49 -17.77 -27.05
N LYS A 101 -16.72 -18.27 -26.87
CA LYS A 101 -17.96 -17.48 -26.80
C LYS A 101 -18.73 -17.91 -25.58
N THR A 102 -19.38 -16.94 -24.94
CA THR A 102 -20.06 -17.21 -23.68
C THR A 102 -21.58 -17.02 -23.81
N THR A 103 -22.32 -17.96 -23.24
CA THR A 103 -23.76 -17.91 -23.22
C THR A 103 -24.28 -18.03 -21.78
N LEU A 104 -25.42 -17.38 -21.52
CA LEU A 104 -26.22 -17.51 -20.31
C LEU A 104 -27.64 -17.96 -20.73
N ASP A 105 -28.11 -19.08 -20.21
CA ASP A 105 -29.41 -19.66 -20.56
C ASP A 105 -29.61 -19.82 -22.09
N GLY A 106 -28.52 -20.17 -22.81
CA GLY A 106 -28.54 -20.39 -24.26
C GLY A 106 -28.56 -19.11 -25.12
N LYS A 107 -28.46 -17.92 -24.52
CA LYS A 107 -28.31 -16.61 -25.20
C LYS A 107 -26.92 -16.04 -25.02
N PRO A 108 -26.40 -15.26 -25.99
CA PRO A 108 -25.18 -14.51 -25.78
C PRO A 108 -25.23 -13.70 -24.48
N VAL A 109 -24.15 -13.75 -23.66
CA VAL A 109 -24.16 -13.17 -22.32
C VAL A 109 -24.49 -11.67 -22.30
N ALA A 110 -24.04 -10.90 -23.30
CA ALA A 110 -24.35 -9.48 -23.42
C ALA A 110 -25.85 -9.22 -23.66
N GLU A 111 -26.51 -10.07 -24.46
CA GLU A 111 -27.97 -10.00 -24.70
C GLU A 111 -28.75 -10.41 -23.45
N ALA A 112 -28.29 -11.45 -22.74
CA ALA A 112 -28.96 -11.94 -21.53
C ALA A 112 -28.89 -10.92 -20.38
N VAL A 113 -27.82 -10.13 -20.29
CA VAL A 113 -27.63 -9.07 -19.27
C VAL A 113 -28.16 -7.72 -19.75
N GLY A 114 -28.35 -7.52 -21.06
CA GLY A 114 -28.82 -6.26 -21.64
C GLY A 114 -27.78 -5.15 -21.69
N LYS A 115 -26.51 -5.48 -21.44
CA LYS A 115 -25.37 -4.54 -21.51
C LYS A 115 -24.08 -5.28 -21.90
N PRO A 116 -23.10 -4.57 -22.45
CA PRO A 116 -21.78 -5.16 -22.72
C PRO A 116 -21.14 -5.66 -21.44
N VAL A 117 -20.62 -6.89 -21.46
CA VAL A 117 -19.92 -7.53 -20.32
C VAL A 117 -18.43 -7.72 -20.59
N GLY A 118 -17.91 -7.08 -21.64
CA GLY A 118 -16.51 -6.97 -21.96
C GLY A 118 -15.87 -8.31 -22.31
N PHE A 119 -14.81 -8.69 -21.62
CA PHE A 119 -14.06 -9.92 -21.93
C PHE A 119 -14.87 -11.22 -21.78
N LEU A 120 -15.99 -11.19 -21.04
CA LEU A 120 -16.87 -12.36 -20.90
C LEU A 120 -17.69 -12.66 -22.15
N GLU A 121 -17.83 -11.76 -23.12
CA GLU A 121 -18.63 -12.00 -24.31
C GLU A 121 -18.01 -13.07 -25.23
N GLY A 122 -16.71 -13.14 -25.23
CA GLY A 122 -15.92 -14.03 -26.08
C GLY A 122 -14.69 -13.35 -26.61
N ARG A 123 -13.70 -14.13 -26.98
CA ARG A 123 -12.46 -13.63 -27.56
C ARG A 123 -11.83 -14.68 -28.47
N ASP A 124 -11.22 -14.22 -29.56
CA ASP A 124 -10.45 -15.05 -30.44
C ASP A 124 -8.96 -14.93 -30.09
N GLY A 125 -8.25 -16.07 -30.09
CA GLY A 125 -6.81 -16.12 -29.84
C GLY A 125 -6.39 -15.74 -28.45
N GLN A 126 -7.24 -15.99 -27.45
CA GLN A 126 -6.91 -15.72 -26.03
C GLN A 126 -5.88 -16.71 -25.52
N TRP A 127 -4.79 -16.17 -24.98
CA TRP A 127 -3.78 -16.96 -24.27
C TRP A 127 -4.29 -17.30 -22.88
N MET A 128 -4.35 -18.57 -22.56
CA MET A 128 -4.86 -19.05 -21.27
C MET A 128 -3.88 -20.09 -20.71
N LYS A 129 -3.30 -19.78 -19.54
CA LYS A 129 -2.50 -20.76 -18.82
C LYS A 129 -3.43 -21.84 -18.27
N VAL A 130 -3.06 -23.10 -18.43
CA VAL A 130 -3.83 -24.25 -17.93
C VAL A 130 -3.54 -24.43 -16.43
N GLU A 131 -4.16 -23.56 -15.63
CA GLU A 131 -4.03 -23.53 -14.17
C GLU A 131 -5.33 -23.00 -13.54
N ASP A 132 -5.74 -23.57 -12.40
CA ASP A 132 -7.07 -23.34 -11.83
C ASP A 132 -7.43 -21.89 -11.46
N ASP A 133 -6.46 -21.08 -11.06
CA ASP A 133 -6.69 -19.71 -10.60
C ASP A 133 -6.67 -18.65 -11.69
N GLN A 134 -6.63 -19.06 -12.96
CA GLN A 134 -6.61 -18.15 -14.09
C GLN A 134 -8.02 -17.91 -14.63
N PHE A 135 -8.43 -16.65 -14.75
CA PHE A 135 -9.66 -16.18 -15.37
C PHE A 135 -10.92 -16.38 -14.51
N LEU A 136 -11.42 -17.60 -14.37
CA LEU A 136 -12.55 -17.99 -13.53
C LEU A 136 -12.28 -19.38 -12.94
N PRO A 137 -12.68 -19.64 -11.69
CA PRO A 137 -12.44 -20.94 -11.05
C PRO A 137 -12.98 -22.11 -11.90
N GLY A 138 -12.12 -23.08 -12.17
CA GLY A 138 -12.50 -24.27 -12.93
C GLY A 138 -12.50 -24.11 -14.47
N PHE A 139 -12.36 -22.89 -15.00
CA PHE A 139 -12.34 -22.68 -16.45
C PHE A 139 -11.06 -23.19 -17.09
N ALA A 140 -9.92 -22.71 -16.59
CA ALA A 140 -8.63 -23.04 -17.19
C ALA A 140 -8.23 -24.50 -16.98
N SER A 141 -8.54 -25.11 -15.85
CA SER A 141 -8.32 -26.53 -15.60
C SER A 141 -9.17 -27.43 -16.52
N ALA A 142 -10.35 -26.96 -16.93
CA ALA A 142 -11.17 -27.70 -17.89
C ALA A 142 -10.56 -27.80 -19.30
N LEU A 143 -9.53 -27.01 -19.61
CA LEU A 143 -8.76 -27.09 -20.87
C LEU A 143 -7.72 -28.21 -20.85
N GLU A 144 -7.39 -28.76 -19.69
CA GLU A 144 -6.45 -29.88 -19.58
C GLU A 144 -6.96 -31.09 -20.34
N GLY A 145 -6.06 -31.74 -21.08
CA GLY A 145 -6.35 -32.91 -21.89
C GLY A 145 -6.91 -32.60 -23.29
N LEU A 146 -7.15 -31.34 -23.65
CA LEU A 146 -7.61 -30.97 -24.99
C LEU A 146 -6.43 -30.78 -25.93
N ASN A 147 -6.61 -31.20 -27.19
CA ASN A 147 -5.65 -30.99 -28.26
C ASN A 147 -6.02 -29.75 -29.09
N ALA A 148 -5.08 -29.30 -29.90
CA ALA A 148 -5.37 -28.28 -30.88
C ALA A 148 -6.49 -28.77 -31.85
N GLY A 149 -7.50 -27.94 -32.06
CA GLY A 149 -8.72 -28.26 -32.83
C GLY A 149 -9.89 -28.77 -32.01
N ASP A 150 -9.68 -29.18 -30.76
CA ASP A 150 -10.78 -29.66 -29.90
C ASP A 150 -11.66 -28.49 -29.42
N SER A 151 -12.96 -28.76 -29.29
CA SER A 151 -13.94 -27.83 -28.74
C SER A 151 -14.62 -28.44 -27.54
N LYS A 152 -14.86 -27.63 -26.49
CA LYS A 152 -15.52 -28.07 -25.27
C LYS A 152 -16.39 -26.96 -24.69
N ASP A 153 -17.55 -27.38 -24.21
CA ASP A 153 -18.43 -26.51 -23.44
C ASP A 153 -18.03 -26.59 -21.96
N ILE A 154 -17.64 -25.47 -21.41
CA ILE A 154 -17.18 -25.35 -20.03
C ILE A 154 -18.21 -24.53 -19.26
N THR A 155 -18.86 -25.14 -18.27
CA THR A 155 -19.81 -24.45 -17.40
C THR A 155 -19.09 -23.96 -16.16
N VAL A 156 -19.20 -22.65 -15.89
CA VAL A 156 -18.57 -22.00 -14.73
C VAL A 156 -19.59 -21.20 -13.97
N THR A 157 -19.62 -21.40 -12.66
CA THR A 157 -20.44 -20.57 -11.75
C THR A 157 -19.67 -19.31 -11.39
N ILE A 158 -20.28 -18.16 -11.63
CA ILE A 158 -19.65 -16.87 -11.35
C ILE A 158 -19.66 -16.60 -9.85
N PRO A 159 -18.51 -16.26 -9.23
CA PRO A 159 -18.43 -15.96 -7.80
C PRO A 159 -19.30 -14.77 -7.38
N ASP A 160 -19.78 -14.77 -6.14
CA ASP A 160 -20.59 -13.67 -5.57
C ASP A 160 -19.78 -12.36 -5.42
N THR A 161 -18.45 -12.45 -5.46
CA THR A 161 -17.53 -11.30 -5.44
C THR A 161 -17.32 -10.65 -6.81
N PHE A 162 -17.92 -11.23 -7.88
CA PHE A 162 -17.69 -10.75 -9.24
C PHE A 162 -18.18 -9.31 -9.43
N PRO A 163 -17.46 -8.45 -10.20
CA PRO A 163 -17.81 -7.03 -10.35
C PRO A 163 -19.19 -6.79 -10.96
N ILE A 164 -19.64 -7.66 -11.89
CA ILE A 164 -20.94 -7.53 -12.54
C ILE A 164 -21.99 -8.26 -11.70
N THR A 165 -22.80 -7.50 -10.96
CA THR A 165 -23.78 -8.03 -10.01
C THR A 165 -24.82 -8.93 -10.64
N GLU A 166 -25.23 -8.66 -11.88
CA GLU A 166 -26.24 -9.42 -12.62
C GLU A 166 -25.79 -10.84 -13.00
N LEU A 167 -24.46 -11.10 -12.94
CA LEU A 167 -23.88 -12.40 -13.24
C LEU A 167 -23.55 -13.23 -11.98
N ARG A 168 -23.57 -12.63 -10.80
CA ARG A 168 -23.21 -13.32 -9.55
C ARG A 168 -24.09 -14.54 -9.31
N GLY A 169 -23.44 -15.66 -8.95
CA GLY A 169 -24.12 -16.93 -8.69
C GLY A 169 -24.75 -17.59 -9.92
N LYS A 170 -24.60 -17.01 -11.12
CA LYS A 170 -25.13 -17.62 -12.35
C LYS A 170 -24.11 -18.55 -13.00
N GLU A 171 -24.63 -19.54 -13.71
CA GLU A 171 -23.82 -20.46 -14.50
C GLU A 171 -23.68 -19.94 -15.94
N LEU A 172 -22.46 -19.68 -16.35
CA LEU A 172 -22.11 -19.32 -17.73
C LEU A 172 -21.55 -20.55 -18.45
N VAL A 173 -21.96 -20.70 -19.69
CA VAL A 173 -21.41 -21.73 -20.57
C VAL A 173 -20.46 -21.08 -21.56
N PHE A 174 -19.19 -21.49 -21.51
CA PHE A 174 -18.13 -21.06 -22.39
C PHE A 174 -17.94 -22.12 -23.49
N HIS A 175 -18.23 -21.78 -24.71
CA HIS A 175 -17.94 -22.61 -25.88
C HIS A 175 -16.50 -22.35 -26.31
N ALA A 176 -15.55 -23.09 -25.77
CA ALA A 176 -14.13 -22.92 -26.02
C ALA A 176 -13.62 -23.86 -27.13
N THR A 177 -12.82 -23.33 -28.01
CA THR A 177 -12.09 -24.11 -29.07
C THR A 177 -10.60 -23.85 -28.92
N VAL A 178 -9.82 -24.89 -28.71
CA VAL A 178 -8.35 -24.78 -28.60
C VAL A 178 -7.76 -24.66 -30.00
N LYS A 179 -7.04 -23.58 -30.26
CA LYS A 179 -6.31 -23.39 -31.56
C LYS A 179 -4.92 -23.99 -31.54
N GLU A 180 -4.23 -23.79 -30.44
CA GLU A 180 -2.83 -24.17 -30.31
C GLU A 180 -2.53 -24.45 -28.83
N VAL A 181 -1.70 -25.44 -28.57
CA VAL A 181 -1.15 -25.72 -27.23
C VAL A 181 0.32 -25.38 -27.26
N ARG A 182 0.78 -24.64 -26.28
CA ARG A 182 2.17 -24.24 -26.11
C ARG A 182 2.71 -24.72 -24.81
N GLU A 183 3.85 -25.37 -24.84
CA GLU A 183 4.58 -25.80 -23.64
C GLU A 183 5.47 -24.67 -23.13
N LYS A 184 5.41 -24.44 -21.82
CA LYS A 184 6.32 -23.53 -21.14
C LYS A 184 7.71 -24.16 -21.07
N GLN A 185 8.66 -23.57 -21.78
CA GLN A 185 10.07 -23.96 -21.71
C GLN A 185 10.84 -22.97 -20.85
N LEU A 186 11.32 -23.43 -19.71
CA LEU A 186 12.23 -22.64 -18.90
C LEU A 186 13.62 -22.62 -19.56
N PRO A 187 14.28 -21.47 -19.60
CA PRO A 187 15.64 -21.38 -20.07
C PRO A 187 16.57 -22.20 -19.17
N ALA A 188 17.62 -22.76 -19.76
CA ALA A 188 18.70 -23.35 -18.96
C ALA A 188 19.32 -22.27 -18.07
N MET A 189 19.57 -22.59 -16.81
CA MET A 189 20.21 -21.67 -15.87
C MET A 189 21.73 -21.67 -16.06
N ASP A 190 22.15 -20.98 -17.11
CA ASP A 190 23.54 -20.85 -17.53
C ASP A 190 23.93 -19.37 -17.72
N ASP A 191 25.13 -19.11 -18.23
CA ASP A 191 25.60 -17.75 -18.47
C ASP A 191 24.77 -17.01 -19.53
N ALA A 192 24.16 -17.73 -20.48
CA ALA A 192 23.28 -17.12 -21.48
C ALA A 192 21.96 -16.64 -20.87
N PHE A 193 21.44 -17.35 -19.87
CA PHE A 193 20.32 -16.90 -19.05
C PHE A 193 20.71 -15.64 -18.25
N ALA A 194 21.87 -15.69 -17.59
CA ALA A 194 22.34 -14.54 -16.80
C ALA A 194 22.51 -13.29 -17.66
N GLU A 195 23.04 -13.41 -18.86
CA GLU A 195 23.20 -12.30 -19.82
C GLU A 195 21.84 -11.71 -20.26
N LYS A 196 20.79 -12.55 -20.40
CA LYS A 196 19.42 -12.08 -20.72
C LYS A 196 18.80 -11.28 -19.55
N VAL A 197 19.06 -11.69 -18.30
CA VAL A 197 18.51 -11.04 -17.08
C VAL A 197 19.31 -9.80 -16.69
N LEU A 198 20.62 -9.90 -16.69
CA LEU A 198 21.54 -8.84 -16.27
C LEU A 198 22.73 -8.76 -17.26
N PRO A 199 22.63 -7.90 -18.29
CA PRO A 199 23.64 -7.81 -19.33
C PRO A 199 25.04 -7.56 -18.78
N GLY A 200 26.02 -8.32 -19.31
CA GLY A 200 27.41 -8.26 -18.93
C GLY A 200 27.77 -9.09 -17.70
N LYS A 201 26.88 -9.98 -17.23
CA LYS A 201 27.10 -10.81 -16.04
C LYS A 201 26.96 -12.30 -16.36
N ASN A 202 27.78 -13.12 -15.70
CA ASN A 202 27.66 -14.57 -15.71
C ASN A 202 26.71 -15.06 -14.59
N LEU A 203 26.42 -16.36 -14.56
CA LEU A 203 25.48 -16.94 -13.59
C LEU A 203 25.89 -16.72 -12.13
N GLU A 204 27.17 -16.84 -11.81
CA GLU A 204 27.67 -16.64 -10.42
C GLU A 204 27.57 -15.17 -9.99
N GLU A 205 27.80 -14.24 -10.89
CA GLU A 205 27.61 -12.81 -10.62
C GLU A 205 26.12 -12.47 -10.49
N LEU A 206 25.22 -13.10 -11.25
CA LEU A 206 23.79 -12.95 -11.11
C LEU A 206 23.30 -13.47 -9.75
N LYS A 207 23.75 -14.66 -9.32
CA LYS A 207 23.44 -15.21 -7.99
C LYS A 207 23.90 -14.28 -6.87
N THR A 208 25.11 -13.74 -6.99
CA THR A 208 25.66 -12.78 -6.02
C THR A 208 24.79 -11.51 -5.94
N ALA A 209 24.42 -10.94 -7.08
CA ALA A 209 23.57 -9.76 -7.14
C ALA A 209 22.14 -10.04 -6.57
N LEU A 210 21.59 -11.23 -6.83
CA LEU A 210 20.32 -11.65 -6.25
C LEU A 210 20.42 -11.80 -4.73
N LYS A 211 21.47 -12.44 -4.25
CA LYS A 211 21.72 -12.60 -2.81
C LYS A 211 21.82 -11.24 -2.10
N GLU A 212 22.56 -10.29 -2.68
CA GLU A 212 22.64 -8.93 -2.15
C GLU A 212 21.29 -8.21 -2.18
N ASN A 213 20.53 -8.32 -3.26
CA ASN A 213 19.21 -7.73 -3.36
C ASN A 213 18.22 -8.33 -2.35
N LEU A 214 18.19 -9.67 -2.22
CA LEU A 214 17.38 -10.36 -1.22
C LEU A 214 17.76 -9.95 0.20
N ALA A 215 19.06 -9.84 0.50
CA ALA A 215 19.54 -9.39 1.80
C ALA A 215 19.07 -7.95 2.11
N GLN A 216 19.17 -7.05 1.14
CA GLN A 216 18.64 -5.69 1.29
C GLN A 216 17.13 -5.67 1.50
N ARG A 217 16.37 -6.46 0.75
CA ARG A 217 14.91 -6.55 0.91
C ARG A 217 14.53 -7.12 2.27
N LYS A 218 15.18 -8.22 2.72
CA LYS A 218 14.95 -8.78 4.08
C LYS A 218 15.32 -7.77 5.16
N ALA A 219 16.42 -7.03 5.02
CA ALA A 219 16.80 -5.99 5.98
C ALA A 219 15.74 -4.87 6.06
N MET A 220 15.24 -4.40 4.91
CA MET A 220 14.16 -3.40 4.88
C MET A 220 12.88 -3.91 5.53
N GLN A 221 12.46 -5.13 5.23
CA GLN A 221 11.28 -5.77 5.85
C GLN A 221 11.43 -5.92 7.37
N ILE A 222 12.63 -6.28 7.83
CA ILE A 222 12.93 -6.38 9.25
C ILE A 222 12.85 -5.02 9.94
N ASP A 223 13.40 -3.97 9.31
CA ASP A 223 13.37 -2.62 9.88
C ASP A 223 11.94 -2.05 9.89
N GLU A 224 11.14 -2.35 8.88
CA GLU A 224 9.71 -2.03 8.84
C GLU A 224 8.95 -2.78 9.96
N ALA A 225 9.13 -4.09 10.07
CA ALA A 225 8.50 -4.90 11.11
C ALA A 225 8.90 -4.46 12.54
N LYS A 226 10.15 -4.04 12.75
CA LYS A 226 10.58 -3.43 14.01
C LYS A 226 9.84 -2.13 14.30
N ALA A 227 9.78 -1.23 13.30
CA ALA A 227 9.12 0.06 13.45
C ALA A 227 7.63 -0.10 13.76
N ASP A 228 6.96 -1.02 13.08
CA ASP A 228 5.54 -1.34 13.30
C ASP A 228 5.30 -1.88 14.71
N GLN A 229 6.08 -2.87 15.16
CA GLN A 229 5.94 -3.43 16.51
C GLN A 229 6.24 -2.41 17.60
N ILE A 230 7.27 -1.56 17.40
CA ILE A 230 7.59 -0.47 18.34
C ILE A 230 6.42 0.50 18.39
N THR A 231 5.91 0.93 17.24
CA THR A 231 4.76 1.86 17.13
C THR A 231 3.53 1.28 17.82
N GLU A 232 3.28 -0.01 17.63
CA GLU A 232 2.18 -0.72 18.26
C GLU A 232 2.28 -0.74 19.79
N LYS A 233 3.43 -1.18 20.30
CA LYS A 233 3.66 -1.25 21.75
C LYS A 233 3.65 0.12 22.40
N LEU A 234 4.21 1.14 21.75
CA LEU A 234 4.16 2.51 22.24
C LEU A 234 2.73 3.05 22.29
N ALA A 235 1.91 2.77 21.28
CA ALA A 235 0.52 3.18 21.26
C ALA A 235 -0.27 2.61 22.45
N ASP A 236 -0.01 1.35 22.81
CA ASP A 236 -0.68 0.67 23.92
C ASP A 236 -0.24 1.20 25.31
N MET A 237 0.98 1.73 25.40
CA MET A 237 1.48 2.35 26.65
C MET A 237 0.95 3.77 26.90
N LEU A 238 0.31 4.39 25.90
CA LEU A 238 -0.10 5.79 25.96
C LEU A 238 -1.58 5.92 26.33
N ASP A 239 -1.84 6.53 27.48
CA ASP A 239 -3.20 6.86 27.91
C ASP A 239 -3.32 8.35 28.23
N PHE A 240 -3.69 9.14 27.22
CA PHE A 240 -4.00 10.55 27.37
C PHE A 240 -5.07 10.99 26.36
N ASN A 241 -5.73 12.11 26.71
CA ASN A 241 -6.81 12.64 25.88
C ASN A 241 -6.27 13.46 24.71
N LEU A 242 -6.83 13.23 23.55
CA LEU A 242 -6.51 13.98 22.34
C LEU A 242 -7.57 15.05 22.06
N PRO A 243 -7.17 16.24 21.55
CA PRO A 243 -8.13 17.24 21.11
C PRO A 243 -8.99 16.70 19.97
N GLU A 244 -10.31 16.76 20.14
CA GLU A 244 -11.26 16.17 19.19
C GLU A 244 -11.11 16.73 17.76
N ALA A 245 -10.86 18.04 17.63
CA ALA A 245 -10.63 18.67 16.32
C ALA A 245 -9.40 18.12 15.56
N VAL A 246 -8.38 17.62 16.28
CA VAL A 246 -7.20 17.00 15.67
C VAL A 246 -7.54 15.58 15.24
N VAL A 247 -8.27 14.84 16.10
CA VAL A 247 -8.74 13.48 15.79
C VAL A 247 -9.63 13.47 14.55
N GLU A 248 -10.63 14.35 14.47
CA GLU A 248 -11.55 14.42 13.33
C GLU A 248 -10.82 14.75 12.01
N ARG A 249 -9.80 15.60 12.07
CA ARG A 249 -8.99 15.90 10.88
C ARG A 249 -8.18 14.69 10.41
N GLU A 250 -7.62 13.94 11.34
CA GLU A 250 -6.88 12.71 11.03
C GLU A 250 -7.81 11.62 10.49
N VAL A 251 -8.98 11.43 11.09
CA VAL A 251 -10.04 10.52 10.61
C VAL A 251 -10.39 10.83 9.15
N TYR A 252 -10.56 12.11 8.82
CA TYR A 252 -10.85 12.51 7.44
C TYR A 252 -9.71 12.11 6.48
N GLY A 253 -8.45 12.29 6.89
CA GLY A 253 -7.28 11.87 6.09
C GLY A 253 -7.25 10.36 5.84
N ILE A 254 -7.47 9.57 6.90
CA ILE A 254 -7.51 8.10 6.82
C ILE A 254 -8.65 7.63 5.92
N LEU A 255 -9.84 8.20 6.06
CA LEU A 255 -10.98 7.85 5.20
C LEU A 255 -10.71 8.18 3.73
N GLN A 256 -10.11 9.32 3.43
CA GLN A 256 -9.71 9.66 2.05
C GLN A 256 -8.72 8.63 1.49
N GLN A 257 -7.74 8.22 2.29
CA GLN A 257 -6.76 7.21 1.88
C GLN A 257 -7.43 5.85 1.61
N LYS A 258 -8.30 5.38 2.53
CA LYS A 258 -9.06 4.12 2.36
C LYS A 258 -9.94 4.17 1.11
N MET A 259 -10.64 5.28 0.85
CA MET A 259 -11.44 5.48 -0.36
C MET A 259 -10.58 5.41 -1.63
N GLN A 260 -9.44 6.08 -1.62
CA GLN A 260 -8.53 6.07 -2.76
C GLN A 260 -8.00 4.66 -3.03
N GLN A 261 -7.61 3.94 -1.98
CA GLN A 261 -7.15 2.54 -2.08
C GLN A 261 -8.24 1.62 -2.65
N ALA A 262 -9.49 1.74 -2.17
CA ALA A 262 -10.62 0.96 -2.68
C ALA A 262 -10.88 1.23 -4.17
N MET A 263 -10.75 2.48 -4.62
CA MET A 263 -10.88 2.84 -6.04
C MET A 263 -9.77 2.22 -6.91
N TYR A 264 -8.52 2.24 -6.44
CA TYR A 264 -7.39 1.68 -7.20
C TYR A 264 -7.37 0.15 -7.22
N SER A 265 -7.85 -0.52 -6.18
CA SER A 265 -7.89 -1.99 -6.11
C SER A 265 -9.01 -2.62 -6.98
N GLY A 266 -9.80 -1.81 -7.68
CA GLY A 266 -10.93 -2.30 -8.47
C GLY A 266 -12.14 -2.72 -7.63
N ASN A 267 -12.06 -2.64 -6.31
CA ASN A 267 -13.13 -2.95 -5.36
C ASN A 267 -13.89 -1.69 -4.93
N ALA A 268 -14.17 -0.80 -5.88
CA ALA A 268 -14.92 0.41 -5.59
C ALA A 268 -16.27 0.05 -4.96
N PRO A 269 -16.58 0.56 -3.74
CA PRO A 269 -17.85 0.27 -3.09
C PRO A 269 -19.01 0.75 -3.94
N ALA A 270 -20.09 -0.04 -4.01
CA ALA A 270 -21.31 0.35 -4.72
C ALA A 270 -21.99 1.56 -4.08
N ASP A 271 -21.83 1.72 -2.77
CA ASP A 271 -22.33 2.83 -1.97
C ASP A 271 -21.17 3.41 -1.14
N MET A 272 -20.71 4.59 -1.56
CA MET A 272 -19.59 5.29 -0.92
C MET A 272 -19.95 5.84 0.46
N ASP A 273 -21.19 6.30 0.66
CA ASP A 273 -21.62 6.87 1.94
C ASP A 273 -21.67 5.80 3.02
N LYS A 274 -22.19 4.62 2.67
CA LYS A 274 -22.21 3.46 3.55
C LYS A 274 -20.80 2.96 3.89
N PHE A 275 -19.91 2.91 2.91
CA PHE A 275 -18.50 2.54 3.13
C PHE A 275 -17.81 3.50 4.09
N VAL A 276 -18.02 4.80 3.93
CA VAL A 276 -17.43 5.83 4.82
C VAL A 276 -18.01 5.71 6.22
N GLU A 277 -19.29 5.44 6.38
CA GLU A 277 -19.94 5.26 7.69
C GLU A 277 -19.40 4.03 8.42
N GLU A 278 -19.30 2.89 7.73
CA GLU A 278 -18.76 1.64 8.27
C GLU A 278 -17.26 1.77 8.64
N ALA A 279 -16.46 2.46 7.81
CA ALA A 279 -15.03 2.66 8.04
C ALA A 279 -14.72 3.74 9.10
N ARG A 280 -15.69 4.58 9.49
CA ARG A 280 -15.45 5.75 10.34
C ARG A 280 -15.00 5.40 11.74
N GLU A 281 -15.61 4.40 12.38
CA GLU A 281 -15.25 4.03 13.75
C GLU A 281 -13.85 3.40 13.80
N GLU A 282 -13.52 2.55 12.82
CA GLU A 282 -12.17 2.01 12.67
C GLU A 282 -11.15 3.12 12.43
N ALA A 283 -11.44 4.03 11.49
CA ALA A 283 -10.58 5.19 11.23
C ALA A 283 -10.39 6.08 12.45
N LYS A 284 -11.39 6.18 13.34
CA LYS A 284 -11.30 6.95 14.59
C LYS A 284 -10.35 6.29 15.60
N GLN A 285 -10.38 4.97 15.72
CA GLN A 285 -9.45 4.24 16.57
C GLN A 285 -8.02 4.36 16.03
N GLU A 286 -7.85 4.16 14.72
CA GLU A 286 -6.58 4.31 14.03
C GLU A 286 -6.02 5.75 14.18
N ALA A 287 -6.84 6.77 13.96
CA ALA A 287 -6.46 8.18 14.14
C ALA A 287 -5.97 8.48 15.56
N LYS A 288 -6.70 8.00 16.58
CA LYS A 288 -6.29 8.18 17.97
C LYS A 288 -4.94 7.54 18.26
N ARG A 289 -4.73 6.33 17.75
CA ARG A 289 -3.49 5.58 17.91
C ARG A 289 -2.32 6.32 17.25
N ASN A 290 -2.48 6.69 15.98
CA ASN A 290 -1.48 7.40 15.20
C ASN A 290 -1.09 8.74 15.85
N LEU A 291 -2.07 9.50 16.30
CA LEU A 291 -1.84 10.80 16.96
C LEU A 291 -1.13 10.66 18.32
N LYS A 292 -1.49 9.65 19.12
CA LYS A 292 -0.80 9.39 20.41
C LYS A 292 0.69 9.11 20.16
N VAL A 293 0.98 8.20 19.22
CA VAL A 293 2.36 7.89 18.84
C VAL A 293 3.08 9.11 18.27
N PHE A 294 2.42 9.86 17.40
CA PHE A 294 3.00 11.07 16.81
C PHE A 294 3.43 12.10 17.87
N PHE A 295 2.58 12.41 18.87
CA PHE A 295 2.93 13.32 19.94
C PHE A 295 4.05 12.78 20.82
N MET A 296 4.02 11.50 21.11
CA MET A 296 5.10 10.85 21.86
C MET A 296 6.44 10.94 21.12
N LEU A 297 6.48 10.61 19.83
CA LEU A 297 7.72 10.69 19.05
C LEU A 297 8.28 12.12 18.99
N GLN A 298 7.40 13.13 18.98
CA GLN A 298 7.85 14.52 19.07
C GLN A 298 8.49 14.84 20.45
N GLU A 299 7.94 14.32 21.52
CA GLU A 299 8.51 14.55 22.86
C GLU A 299 9.83 13.79 23.04
N VAL A 300 9.92 12.55 22.53
CA VAL A 300 11.19 11.78 22.45
C VAL A 300 12.24 12.55 21.65
N ALA A 301 11.87 13.15 20.50
CA ALA A 301 12.80 13.97 19.72
C ALA A 301 13.38 15.14 20.53
N GLN A 302 12.60 15.76 21.40
CA GLN A 302 13.07 16.86 22.25
C GLN A 302 14.01 16.36 23.35
N VAL A 303 13.64 15.25 24.02
CA VAL A 303 14.45 14.65 25.09
C VAL A 303 15.80 14.18 24.57
N GLU A 304 15.80 13.46 23.42
CA GLU A 304 17.00 12.90 22.80
C GLU A 304 17.72 13.90 21.87
N LYS A 305 17.22 15.15 21.77
CA LYS A 305 17.76 16.23 20.94
C LYS A 305 17.90 15.85 19.46
N ILE A 306 16.98 15.04 18.96
CA ILE A 306 16.92 14.64 17.55
C ILE A 306 16.26 15.78 16.78
N ALA A 307 16.93 16.28 15.75
CA ALA A 307 16.43 17.35 14.90
C ALA A 307 16.65 17.06 13.43
N VAL A 308 15.86 17.68 12.59
CA VAL A 308 15.98 17.63 11.12
C VAL A 308 16.77 18.86 10.66
N THR A 309 17.90 18.62 10.02
CA THR A 309 18.72 19.68 9.43
C THR A 309 18.11 20.22 8.14
N GLU A 310 18.48 21.43 7.75
CA GLU A 310 18.03 22.02 6.49
C GLU A 310 18.49 21.20 5.27
N MET A 311 19.66 20.56 5.37
CA MET A 311 20.18 19.71 4.30
C MET A 311 19.35 18.43 4.13
N GLU A 312 18.96 17.78 5.21
CA GLU A 312 18.07 16.60 5.18
C GLU A 312 16.72 16.95 4.57
N LEU A 313 16.15 18.08 5.00
CA LEU A 313 14.89 18.57 4.44
C LEU A 313 15.00 18.86 2.93
N TYR A 314 16.08 19.54 2.52
CA TYR A 314 16.33 19.83 1.11
C TYR A 314 16.49 18.55 0.28
N ASN A 315 17.25 17.57 0.77
CA ASN A 315 17.45 16.29 0.09
C ASN A 315 16.13 15.52 -0.07
N GLU A 316 15.28 15.53 0.95
CA GLU A 316 13.96 14.88 0.88
C GLU A 316 13.04 15.57 -0.12
N VAL A 317 12.98 16.89 -0.12
CA VAL A 317 12.21 17.67 -1.11
C VAL A 317 12.73 17.42 -2.53
N ALA A 318 14.06 17.32 -2.70
CA ALA A 318 14.68 17.01 -3.99
C ALA A 318 14.35 15.58 -4.46
N ARG A 319 14.28 14.62 -3.52
CA ARG A 319 13.89 13.23 -3.80
C ARG A 319 12.43 13.17 -4.27
N GLN A 320 11.51 13.85 -3.56
CA GLN A 320 10.09 13.92 -3.92
C GLN A 320 9.86 14.61 -5.27
N ALA A 321 10.58 15.71 -5.54
CA ALA A 321 10.52 16.40 -6.83
C ALA A 321 10.92 15.48 -8.00
N ARG A 322 11.98 14.68 -7.82
CA ARG A 322 12.43 13.69 -8.82
C ARG A 322 11.38 12.59 -9.05
N GLN A 323 10.80 12.05 -7.99
CA GLN A 323 9.75 11.03 -8.09
C GLN A 323 8.52 11.54 -8.84
N GLN A 324 8.13 12.80 -8.60
CA GLN A 324 7.02 13.45 -9.29
C GLN A 324 7.38 14.03 -10.67
N LYS A 325 8.63 13.85 -11.12
CA LYS A 325 9.15 14.42 -12.37
C LYS A 325 8.97 15.94 -12.46
N LYS A 326 9.01 16.64 -11.32
CA LYS A 326 8.87 18.10 -11.21
C LYS A 326 10.22 18.78 -11.11
N ASN A 327 10.30 20.02 -11.61
CA ASN A 327 11.47 20.87 -11.38
C ASN A 327 11.57 21.24 -9.89
N LEU A 328 12.74 21.04 -9.27
CA LEU A 328 12.93 21.25 -7.84
C LEU A 328 12.55 22.66 -7.37
N LYS A 329 12.96 23.71 -8.11
CA LYS A 329 12.65 25.10 -7.71
C LYS A 329 11.15 25.39 -7.74
N SER A 330 10.43 24.86 -8.72
CA SER A 330 8.97 25.01 -8.81
C SER A 330 8.26 24.23 -7.71
N TYR A 331 8.74 23.02 -7.41
CA TYR A 331 8.18 22.18 -6.36
C TYR A 331 8.38 22.78 -4.96
N ILE A 332 9.54 23.35 -4.66
CA ILE A 332 9.78 24.09 -3.40
C ILE A 332 8.78 25.25 -3.24
N ARG A 333 8.53 26.05 -4.30
CA ARG A 333 7.56 27.15 -4.25
C ARG A 333 6.13 26.66 -4.04
N GLU A 334 5.77 25.54 -4.67
CA GLU A 334 4.48 24.88 -4.49
C GLU A 334 4.29 24.49 -3.02
N LEU A 335 5.25 23.75 -2.45
CA LEU A 335 5.22 23.32 -1.05
C LEU A 335 5.16 24.51 -0.06
N GLN A 336 5.89 25.59 -0.34
CA GLN A 336 5.86 26.81 0.48
C GLN A 336 4.49 27.51 0.42
N ARG A 337 3.90 27.62 -0.78
CA ARG A 337 2.58 28.21 -0.98
C ARG A 337 1.48 27.40 -0.27
N GLU A 338 1.60 26.08 -0.29
CA GLU A 338 0.65 25.16 0.33
C GLU A 338 0.91 24.94 1.82
N GLY A 339 1.99 25.46 2.37
CA GLY A 339 2.38 25.26 3.79
C GLY A 339 2.82 23.84 4.12
N ARG A 340 3.15 23.02 3.13
CA ARG A 340 3.47 21.57 3.29
C ARG A 340 4.89 21.30 3.78
N VAL A 341 5.79 22.27 3.73
CA VAL A 341 7.20 22.12 4.16
C VAL A 341 7.29 21.66 5.62
N HIS A 342 6.42 22.20 6.49
CA HIS A 342 6.37 21.78 7.89
C HIS A 342 6.00 20.30 8.05
N GLY A 343 5.01 19.82 7.29
CA GLY A 343 4.62 18.40 7.29
C GLY A 343 5.77 17.48 6.87
N ILE A 344 6.53 17.84 5.84
CA ILE A 344 7.71 17.06 5.40
C ILE A 344 8.77 17.02 6.53
N ARG A 345 9.03 18.16 7.18
CA ARG A 345 9.97 18.21 8.31
C ARG A 345 9.52 17.31 9.47
N MET A 346 8.22 17.31 9.77
CA MET A 346 7.67 16.46 10.84
C MET A 346 7.75 14.97 10.48
N SER A 347 7.46 14.61 9.24
CA SER A 347 7.62 13.24 8.75
C SER A 347 9.07 12.75 8.86
N LEU A 348 10.03 13.58 8.46
CA LEU A 348 11.45 13.28 8.62
C LEU A 348 11.86 13.12 10.09
N LEU A 349 11.34 13.99 10.96
CA LEU A 349 11.62 13.92 12.39
C LEU A 349 11.11 12.60 12.98
N THR A 350 9.86 12.24 12.67
CA THR A 350 9.26 10.98 13.08
C THR A 350 10.07 9.77 12.61
N ALA A 351 10.51 9.77 11.34
CA ALA A 351 11.34 8.71 10.80
C ALA A 351 12.70 8.59 11.52
N LYS A 352 13.35 9.72 11.84
CA LYS A 352 14.61 9.72 12.60
C LYS A 352 14.44 9.21 14.03
N VAL A 353 13.32 9.52 14.69
CA VAL A 353 13.05 9.02 16.04
C VAL A 353 12.75 7.53 16.00
N LEU A 354 11.98 7.06 15.02
CA LEU A 354 11.73 5.62 14.84
C LEU A 354 13.04 4.86 14.55
N ASP A 355 13.93 5.40 13.70
CA ASP A 355 15.25 4.81 13.46
C ASP A 355 16.12 4.76 14.75
N PHE A 356 16.04 5.78 15.58
CA PHE A 356 16.66 5.77 16.91
C PHE A 356 16.07 4.67 17.79
N LEU A 357 14.75 4.57 17.89
CA LEU A 357 14.06 3.57 18.71
C LEU A 357 14.30 2.13 18.23
N THR A 358 14.37 1.91 16.92
CA THR A 358 14.70 0.60 16.34
C THR A 358 16.13 0.16 16.66
N LYS A 359 17.06 1.09 16.77
CA LYS A 359 18.46 0.83 17.19
C LYS A 359 18.58 0.49 18.67
N GLU A 360 17.75 1.12 19.52
CA GLU A 360 17.68 0.88 20.95
C GLU A 360 16.83 -0.34 21.34
N ALA A 361 16.10 -0.94 20.39
CA ALA A 361 15.20 -2.06 20.64
C ALA A 361 15.96 -3.35 20.95
N LYS A 362 15.39 -4.21 21.80
CA LYS A 362 15.86 -5.57 22.05
C LYS A 362 15.25 -6.51 21.02
N VAL A 363 16.08 -6.94 20.08
CA VAL A 363 15.65 -7.78 18.96
C VAL A 363 15.76 -9.25 19.36
N THR A 364 14.68 -10.01 19.21
CA THR A 364 14.66 -11.47 19.25
C THR A 364 14.31 -11.98 17.86
N VAL A 365 15.08 -12.95 17.38
CA VAL A 365 14.82 -13.57 16.08
C VAL A 365 13.86 -14.74 16.29
N ASP A 366 12.75 -14.78 15.54
CA ASP A 366 11.89 -15.97 15.51
C ASP A 366 12.63 -17.07 14.73
N GLU A 367 13.01 -18.13 15.42
CA GLU A 367 13.47 -19.38 14.81
C GLU A 367 12.23 -20.08 14.24
N GLN A 368 11.97 -19.93 12.94
CA GLN A 368 11.02 -20.78 12.22
C GLN A 368 11.75 -21.96 11.59
#